data_a67e07d13a62f65ef9665cbb25b490d1
#
_entry.id   a67e07d13a62f65ef9665cbb25b490d1
#
_cell.length_a   1.000
_cell.length_b   1.000
_cell.length_c   1.000
_cell.angle_alpha   90.00
_cell.angle_beta   90.00
_cell.angle_gamma   90.00
#
_symmetry.space_group_name_H-M   'P 1'
#
loop_
_entity.id
_entity.type
_entity.pdbx_description
1 polymer ?
#
loop_
_entity_poly.entity_id
_entity_poly.type
_entity_poly.pdbx_seq_one_letter_code
_entity_poly.pdbx_strand_id
1 'polypeptide(L)'
;MHVNKALPVFLLSTLLNLVFNLPTNSSAKEAPLPAHYQQKESSRDGIGKFYMGREISKVMGHLGAGWLERSGREAEERTDILIENLKLKPDDKIADIGAGSGYFTFRLAKLVPQGEVYAVDISPQMLGIIKAKKGKLKAENVTPVLGTTTELNIEDNSVDCVLMVDAYHEFSHPKEMGDAIYRALKPGGKLVLIEYRMEDPLVPIKKLHKMSEKQSIREISATGLVWEETLSVLPQQHFMVFSKPN
;
A
#
# COMPACT_ATOMS: atom_id res chain seq x y z
N MET A 1 63.29 55.56 -33.68
CA MET A 1 63.06 56.32 -32.49
C MET A 1 61.83 57.19 -32.62
N HIS A 2 60.64 56.79 -32.64
CA HIS A 2 59.46 57.59 -32.40
C HIS A 2 58.36 56.65 -31.90
N VAL A 3 58.00 56.88 -30.69
CA VAL A 3 56.94 56.16 -29.96
C VAL A 3 55.64 56.86 -30.30
N ASN A 4 54.71 56.17 -30.96
CA ASN A 4 53.34 56.65 -31.11
C ASN A 4 52.43 55.91 -30.11
N LYS A 5 51.87 56.71 -29.20
CA LYS A 5 50.85 56.26 -28.22
C LYS A 5 49.48 56.41 -28.91
N ALA A 6 48.74 55.33 -29.02
CA ALA A 6 47.32 55.33 -29.37
C ALA A 6 46.48 55.17 -28.08
N LEU A 7 45.51 56.05 -27.84
CA LEU A 7 44.54 56.02 -26.77
C LEU A 7 43.47 54.92 -27.06
N PRO A 8 42.96 54.24 -26.05
CA PRO A 8 41.82 53.35 -26.24
C PRO A 8 40.47 54.13 -26.16
N VAL A 9 39.61 53.88 -27.13
CA VAL A 9 38.22 54.32 -27.15
C VAL A 9 37.39 53.43 -26.19
N PHE A 10 36.80 54.04 -25.16
CA PHE A 10 35.83 53.37 -24.30
C PHE A 10 34.48 53.28 -25.03
N LEU A 11 34.07 52.09 -25.44
CA LEU A 11 32.67 51.76 -25.83
C LEU A 11 31.86 51.48 -24.57
N LEU A 12 30.91 52.33 -24.26
CA LEU A 12 29.92 52.19 -23.20
C LEU A 12 28.82 51.30 -23.75
N SER A 13 28.81 50.01 -23.40
CA SER A 13 27.73 49.09 -23.72
C SER A 13 26.65 49.16 -22.62
N THR A 14 25.51 49.82 -22.95
CA THR A 14 24.29 49.78 -22.13
C THR A 14 23.69 48.37 -22.18
N LEU A 15 23.80 47.60 -21.10
CA LEU A 15 23.08 46.37 -20.88
C LEU A 15 21.62 46.70 -20.54
N LEU A 16 20.74 46.46 -21.50
CA LEU A 16 19.28 46.49 -21.32
C LEU A 16 18.87 45.21 -20.57
N ASN A 17 18.60 45.31 -19.26
CA ASN A 17 18.06 44.22 -18.47
C ASN A 17 16.59 43.98 -18.87
N LEU A 18 16.35 43.01 -19.74
CA LEU A 18 15.01 42.47 -19.99
C LEU A 18 14.64 41.57 -18.80
N VAL A 19 13.86 42.09 -17.85
CA VAL A 19 13.23 41.29 -16.80
C VAL A 19 12.10 40.51 -17.44
N PHE A 20 12.34 39.24 -17.74
CA PHE A 20 11.27 38.30 -18.08
C PHE A 20 10.44 38.03 -16.82
N ASN A 21 9.29 38.70 -16.70
CA ASN A 21 8.25 38.29 -15.77
C ASN A 21 7.66 36.97 -16.27
N LEU A 22 8.16 35.85 -15.74
CA LEU A 22 7.50 34.56 -15.87
C LEU A 22 6.23 34.61 -15.00
N PRO A 23 5.05 34.26 -15.54
CA PRO A 23 3.86 34.18 -14.71
C PRO A 23 4.02 33.04 -13.71
N THR A 24 4.08 33.40 -12.43
CA THR A 24 4.09 32.47 -11.32
C THR A 24 2.72 31.80 -11.19
N ASN A 25 2.76 30.48 -11.19
CA ASN A 25 1.80 29.58 -10.58
C ASN A 25 0.30 29.79 -10.89
N SER A 26 -0.15 29.02 -11.86
CA SER A 26 -1.50 28.48 -11.78
C SER A 26 -1.50 27.41 -10.69
N SER A 27 -1.98 27.74 -9.50
CA SER A 27 -2.44 26.76 -8.52
C SER A 27 -3.47 25.89 -9.23
N ALA A 28 -3.07 24.70 -9.65
CA ALA A 28 -4.01 23.70 -10.11
C ALA A 28 -4.95 23.45 -8.93
N LYS A 29 -6.20 23.89 -9.02
CA LYS A 29 -7.24 23.52 -8.06
C LYS A 29 -7.29 22.00 -8.07
N GLU A 30 -6.89 21.38 -6.95
CA GLU A 30 -7.13 19.94 -6.76
C GLU A 30 -8.60 19.66 -7.06
N ALA A 31 -8.84 18.60 -7.83
CA ALA A 31 -10.19 18.15 -8.10
C ALA A 31 -10.92 17.88 -6.79
N PRO A 32 -12.22 18.22 -6.66
CA PRO A 32 -12.95 17.98 -5.44
C PRO A 32 -12.92 16.49 -5.10
N LEU A 33 -12.73 16.18 -3.81
CA LEU A 33 -12.75 14.80 -3.31
C LEU A 33 -14.08 14.11 -3.69
N PRO A 34 -14.06 12.84 -4.10
CA PRO A 34 -15.26 12.05 -4.28
C PRO A 34 -16.18 12.11 -3.06
N ALA A 35 -17.50 12.11 -3.27
CA ALA A 35 -18.50 12.33 -2.23
C ALA A 35 -18.44 11.34 -1.03
N HIS A 36 -17.80 10.19 -1.21
CA HIS A 36 -17.61 9.20 -0.15
C HIS A 36 -16.43 9.51 0.78
N TYR A 37 -15.61 10.53 0.47
CA TYR A 37 -14.54 11.02 1.34
C TYR A 37 -14.90 12.37 1.98
N GLN A 38 -14.32 12.61 3.15
CA GLN A 38 -14.39 13.91 3.83
C GLN A 38 -12.97 14.37 4.15
N GLN A 39 -12.69 15.66 3.97
CA GLN A 39 -11.46 16.29 4.43
C GLN A 39 -11.74 17.04 5.72
N LYS A 40 -10.92 16.79 6.75
CA LYS A 40 -10.96 17.49 8.07
C LYS A 40 -9.54 17.77 8.51
N GLU A 41 -9.39 18.47 9.62
CA GLU A 41 -8.09 18.64 10.27
C GLU A 41 -7.49 17.26 10.61
N SER A 42 -6.22 17.06 10.22
CA SER A 42 -5.53 15.79 10.45
C SER A 42 -5.14 15.61 11.90
N SER A 43 -5.35 14.42 12.44
CA SER A 43 -4.73 14.03 13.69
C SER A 43 -3.21 13.80 13.51
N ARG A 44 -2.49 13.64 14.62
CA ARG A 44 -1.03 13.43 14.60
C ARG A 44 -0.58 12.30 13.67
N ASP A 45 -1.29 11.18 13.68
CA ASP A 45 -0.97 9.97 12.93
C ASP A 45 -1.85 9.78 11.67
N GLY A 46 -2.79 10.70 11.41
CA GLY A 46 -3.73 10.66 10.28
C GLY A 46 -3.34 11.61 9.15
N ILE A 47 -4.00 11.44 7.99
CA ILE A 47 -3.83 12.30 6.81
C ILE A 47 -4.96 13.34 6.66
N GLY A 48 -5.90 13.40 7.62
CA GLY A 48 -7.07 14.30 7.56
C GLY A 48 -8.13 13.89 6.55
N LYS A 49 -7.93 12.80 5.81
CA LYS A 49 -8.92 12.21 4.91
C LYS A 49 -9.71 11.14 5.64
N PHE A 50 -11.03 11.21 5.53
CA PHE A 50 -11.95 10.29 6.21
C PHE A 50 -12.74 9.47 5.20
N TYR A 51 -12.83 8.17 5.44
CA TYR A 51 -13.67 7.25 4.68
C TYR A 51 -14.66 6.57 5.63
N MET A 52 -15.94 6.67 5.34
CA MET A 52 -17.03 6.12 6.17
C MET A 52 -16.89 6.43 7.67
N GLY A 53 -16.39 7.64 8.00
CA GLY A 53 -16.23 8.12 9.38
C GLY A 53 -14.90 7.77 10.06
N ARG A 54 -14.06 6.94 9.47
CA ARG A 54 -12.69 6.63 9.93
C ARG A 54 -11.68 7.58 9.29
N GLU A 55 -10.80 8.17 10.10
CA GLU A 55 -9.61 8.86 9.59
C GLU A 55 -8.59 7.83 9.08
N ILE A 56 -8.05 8.06 7.91
CA ILE A 56 -7.01 7.21 7.30
C ILE A 56 -5.67 7.55 7.95
N SER A 57 -4.90 6.51 8.31
CA SER A 57 -3.58 6.69 8.91
C SER A 57 -2.53 7.14 7.88
N LYS A 58 -1.41 7.66 8.37
CA LYS A 58 -0.21 7.85 7.56
C LYS A 58 0.41 6.51 7.20
N VAL A 59 0.93 6.40 5.98
CA VAL A 59 1.64 5.20 5.50
C VAL A 59 2.96 5.03 6.24
N MET A 60 3.27 3.80 6.64
CA MET A 60 4.59 3.43 7.13
C MET A 60 5.58 3.36 5.95
N GLY A 61 6.52 4.30 5.90
CA GLY A 61 7.54 4.32 4.84
C GLY A 61 8.53 3.14 4.93
N HIS A 62 9.33 2.98 3.87
CA HIS A 62 10.31 1.90 3.74
C HIS A 62 11.38 1.85 4.86
N LEU A 63 11.60 2.95 5.58
CA LEU A 63 12.46 2.97 6.77
C LEU A 63 11.92 2.08 7.89
N GLY A 64 10.62 1.77 7.88
CA GLY A 64 9.97 0.83 8.79
C GLY A 64 10.17 -0.64 8.42
N ALA A 65 10.84 -0.97 7.31
CA ALA A 65 11.01 -2.36 6.86
C ALA A 65 11.65 -3.28 7.92
N GLY A 66 12.56 -2.75 8.74
CA GLY A 66 13.16 -3.50 9.85
C GLY A 66 12.16 -3.96 10.90
N TRP A 67 11.10 -3.18 11.15
CA TRP A 67 10.03 -3.56 12.05
C TRP A 67 9.20 -4.74 11.50
N LEU A 68 8.99 -4.79 10.18
CA LEU A 68 8.28 -5.89 9.52
C LEU A 68 9.03 -7.23 9.63
N GLU A 69 10.36 -7.19 9.79
CA GLU A 69 11.24 -8.36 9.87
C GLU A 69 11.75 -8.62 11.32
N ARG A 70 11.13 -7.98 12.33
CA ARG A 70 11.56 -8.17 13.73
C ARG A 70 11.45 -9.62 14.15
N SER A 71 12.43 -10.09 14.94
CA SER A 71 12.53 -11.51 15.33
C SER A 71 11.36 -12.01 16.18
N GLY A 72 10.69 -11.12 16.92
CA GLY A 72 9.51 -11.45 17.75
C GLY A 72 8.20 -11.58 16.97
N ARG A 73 8.15 -11.15 15.70
CA ARG A 73 6.90 -11.00 14.95
C ARG A 73 6.06 -12.30 14.91
N GLU A 74 6.70 -13.43 14.63
CA GLU A 74 5.99 -14.70 14.54
C GLU A 74 5.35 -15.10 15.87
N ALA A 75 6.06 -14.90 16.99
CA ALA A 75 5.53 -15.20 18.32
C ALA A 75 4.42 -14.22 18.75
N GLU A 76 4.55 -12.94 18.39
CA GLU A 76 3.61 -11.87 18.76
C GLU A 76 2.31 -11.91 17.95
N GLU A 77 2.40 -12.19 16.66
CA GLU A 77 1.27 -12.15 15.71
C GLU A 77 0.77 -13.53 15.33
N ARG A 78 1.49 -14.60 15.64
CA ARG A 78 1.21 -15.99 15.24
C ARG A 78 1.04 -16.09 13.73
N THR A 79 2.03 -15.57 13.00
CA THR A 79 2.05 -15.59 11.54
C THR A 79 2.05 -17.00 10.95
N ASP A 80 2.49 -18.00 11.72
CA ASP A 80 2.36 -19.42 11.44
C ASP A 80 0.88 -19.83 11.33
N ILE A 81 0.06 -19.47 12.32
CA ILE A 81 -1.39 -19.74 12.32
C ILE A 81 -2.11 -18.97 11.20
N LEU A 82 -1.70 -17.71 10.97
CA LEU A 82 -2.25 -16.92 9.84
C LEU A 82 -2.08 -17.69 8.53
N ILE A 83 -0.86 -18.09 8.23
CA ILE A 83 -0.52 -18.81 6.99
C ILE A 83 -1.30 -20.12 6.87
N GLU A 84 -1.38 -20.90 7.95
CA GLU A 84 -2.12 -22.18 7.98
C GLU A 84 -3.61 -21.99 7.66
N ASN A 85 -4.21 -20.90 8.15
CA ASN A 85 -5.64 -20.64 7.94
C ASN A 85 -5.99 -20.01 6.58
N LEU A 86 -5.01 -19.66 5.76
CA LEU A 86 -5.27 -19.24 4.38
C LEU A 86 -5.85 -20.35 3.52
N LYS A 87 -5.57 -21.63 3.85
CA LYS A 87 -6.08 -22.83 3.13
C LYS A 87 -5.83 -22.73 1.62
N LEU A 88 -4.60 -22.39 1.25
CA LEU A 88 -4.19 -22.23 -0.15
C LEU A 88 -3.99 -23.58 -0.84
N LYS A 89 -4.22 -23.60 -2.14
CA LYS A 89 -3.87 -24.72 -3.02
C LYS A 89 -2.50 -24.49 -3.66
N PRO A 90 -1.77 -25.54 -4.02
CA PRO A 90 -0.42 -25.41 -4.60
C PRO A 90 -0.34 -24.60 -5.91
N ASP A 91 -1.46 -24.47 -6.63
CA ASP A 91 -1.61 -23.77 -7.91
C ASP A 91 -2.32 -22.42 -7.81
N ASP A 92 -2.68 -21.96 -6.60
CA ASP A 92 -3.35 -20.68 -6.41
C ASP A 92 -2.44 -19.51 -6.83
N LYS A 93 -3.05 -18.52 -7.46
CA LYS A 93 -2.43 -17.20 -7.70
C LYS A 93 -2.86 -16.24 -6.61
N ILE A 94 -1.90 -15.60 -5.96
CA ILE A 94 -2.13 -14.77 -4.77
C ILE A 94 -1.60 -13.36 -5.00
N ALA A 95 -2.36 -12.35 -4.56
CA ALA A 95 -1.84 -11.00 -4.42
C ALA A 95 -1.60 -10.69 -2.92
N ASP A 96 -0.35 -10.43 -2.56
CA ASP A 96 0.07 -9.89 -1.26
C ASP A 96 0.12 -8.37 -1.40
N ILE A 97 -0.90 -7.66 -0.85
CA ILE A 97 -1.09 -6.22 -1.06
C ILE A 97 -0.60 -5.43 0.16
N GLY A 98 0.25 -4.43 -0.08
CA GLY A 98 1.07 -3.83 0.97
C GLY A 98 2.18 -4.78 1.39
N ALA A 99 2.80 -5.46 0.43
CA ALA A 99 3.76 -6.55 0.66
C ALA A 99 4.99 -6.14 1.50
N GLY A 100 5.28 -4.83 1.57
CA GLY A 100 6.37 -4.27 2.37
C GLY A 100 7.72 -4.92 2.06
N SER A 101 8.33 -5.51 3.07
CA SER A 101 9.61 -6.23 2.94
C SER A 101 9.50 -7.62 2.30
N GLY A 102 8.28 -8.08 1.98
CA GLY A 102 8.00 -9.43 1.49
C GLY A 102 7.94 -10.50 2.58
N TYR A 103 7.65 -10.10 3.83
CA TYR A 103 7.58 -11.04 4.95
C TYR A 103 6.60 -12.17 4.69
N PHE A 104 5.39 -11.89 4.23
CA PHE A 104 4.39 -12.89 3.84
C PHE A 104 4.63 -13.42 2.43
N THR A 105 5.00 -12.57 1.48
CA THR A 105 5.25 -12.93 0.08
C THR A 105 6.04 -14.23 -0.08
N PHE A 106 7.21 -14.35 0.60
CA PHE A 106 8.08 -15.52 0.47
C PHE A 106 7.61 -16.75 1.24
N ARG A 107 6.74 -16.56 2.23
CA ARG A 107 6.05 -17.66 2.91
C ARG A 107 4.95 -18.22 2.02
N LEU A 108 4.16 -17.35 1.39
CA LEU A 108 3.13 -17.71 0.42
C LEU A 108 3.72 -18.46 -0.78
N ALA A 109 4.83 -17.96 -1.34
CA ALA A 109 5.48 -18.57 -2.49
C ALA A 109 5.88 -20.03 -2.28
N LYS A 110 6.20 -20.42 -1.04
CA LYS A 110 6.49 -21.83 -0.69
C LYS A 110 5.24 -22.72 -0.68
N LEU A 111 4.06 -22.12 -0.42
CA LEU A 111 2.80 -22.85 -0.35
C LEU A 111 2.17 -23.04 -1.73
N VAL A 112 2.51 -22.17 -2.69
CA VAL A 112 1.97 -22.21 -4.05
C VAL A 112 3.08 -22.45 -5.07
N PRO A 113 3.79 -23.58 -5.01
CA PRO A 113 4.94 -23.85 -5.89
C PRO A 113 4.58 -24.00 -7.38
N GLN A 114 3.30 -24.22 -7.69
CA GLN A 114 2.74 -24.30 -9.06
C GLN A 114 1.93 -23.06 -9.42
N GLY A 115 1.70 -22.16 -8.45
CA GLY A 115 0.99 -20.89 -8.59
C GLY A 115 1.93 -19.71 -8.72
N GLU A 116 1.43 -18.52 -8.34
CA GLU A 116 2.18 -17.27 -8.41
C GLU A 116 1.82 -16.35 -7.25
N VAL A 117 2.79 -15.57 -6.76
CA VAL A 117 2.57 -14.52 -5.75
C VAL A 117 2.93 -13.18 -6.34
N TYR A 118 1.93 -12.34 -6.55
CA TYR A 118 2.08 -10.92 -6.88
C TYR A 118 2.32 -10.14 -5.61
N ALA A 119 3.55 -9.65 -5.41
CA ALA A 119 3.92 -8.79 -4.30
C ALA A 119 3.66 -7.33 -4.68
N VAL A 120 2.51 -6.79 -4.27
CA VAL A 120 2.06 -5.45 -4.64
C VAL A 120 2.40 -4.45 -3.55
N ASP A 121 3.13 -3.41 -3.91
CA ASP A 121 3.43 -2.29 -3.01
C ASP A 121 3.50 -0.98 -3.78
N ILE A 122 3.17 0.15 -3.13
CA ILE A 122 3.28 1.50 -3.72
C ILE A 122 4.70 2.06 -3.61
N SER A 123 5.57 1.46 -2.78
CA SER A 123 6.94 1.90 -2.53
C SER A 123 7.93 1.17 -3.44
N PRO A 124 8.58 1.86 -4.40
CA PRO A 124 9.64 1.25 -5.20
C PRO A 124 10.80 0.72 -4.34
N GLN A 125 11.04 1.32 -3.16
CA GLN A 125 12.07 0.90 -2.23
C GLN A 125 11.73 -0.45 -1.58
N MET A 126 10.46 -0.66 -1.17
CA MET A 126 9.99 -1.96 -0.66
C MET A 126 10.12 -3.03 -1.74
N LEU A 127 9.69 -2.74 -2.97
CA LEU A 127 9.86 -3.66 -4.11
C LEU A 127 11.33 -3.95 -4.41
N GLY A 128 12.22 -2.99 -4.18
CA GLY A 128 13.68 -3.21 -4.27
C GLY A 128 14.16 -4.28 -3.27
N ILE A 129 13.66 -4.24 -2.03
CA ILE A 129 13.94 -5.26 -1.00
C ILE A 129 13.40 -6.63 -1.45
N ILE A 130 12.18 -6.69 -1.94
CA ILE A 130 11.57 -7.93 -2.44
C ILE A 130 12.36 -8.51 -3.61
N LYS A 131 12.75 -7.67 -4.60
CA LYS A 131 13.58 -8.10 -5.75
C LYS A 131 14.90 -8.71 -5.31
N ALA A 132 15.59 -8.07 -4.35
CA ALA A 132 16.85 -8.59 -3.81
C ALA A 132 16.64 -9.94 -3.09
N LYS A 133 15.59 -10.06 -2.26
CA LYS A 133 15.24 -11.33 -1.59
C LYS A 133 14.85 -12.42 -2.58
N LYS A 134 14.04 -12.10 -3.62
CA LYS A 134 13.67 -13.04 -4.69
C LYS A 134 14.89 -13.69 -5.30
N GLY A 135 15.87 -12.88 -5.72
CA GLY A 135 17.12 -13.39 -6.30
C GLY A 135 17.92 -14.29 -5.34
N LYS A 136 18.05 -13.88 -4.07
CA LYS A 136 18.75 -14.65 -3.04
C LYS A 136 18.06 -15.98 -2.72
N LEU A 137 16.73 -16.00 -2.67
CA LEU A 137 15.92 -17.17 -2.32
C LEU A 137 15.57 -18.04 -3.53
N LYS A 138 15.87 -17.59 -4.75
CA LYS A 138 15.47 -18.23 -6.01
C LYS A 138 13.96 -18.49 -6.10
N ALA A 139 13.16 -17.52 -5.62
CA ALA A 139 11.70 -17.63 -5.59
C ALA A 139 11.11 -17.19 -6.93
N GLU A 140 11.19 -18.05 -7.95
CA GLU A 140 10.80 -17.71 -9.33
C GLU A 140 9.31 -17.37 -9.47
N ASN A 141 8.45 -17.95 -8.63
CA ASN A 141 7.01 -17.73 -8.59
C ASN A 141 6.59 -16.47 -7.78
N VAL A 142 7.50 -15.51 -7.57
CA VAL A 142 7.19 -14.20 -6.97
C VAL A 142 7.33 -13.13 -8.02
N THR A 143 6.30 -12.33 -8.24
CA THR A 143 6.29 -11.18 -9.16
C THR A 143 6.08 -9.88 -8.39
N PRO A 144 7.13 -9.04 -8.22
CA PRO A 144 6.98 -7.72 -7.63
C PRO A 144 6.21 -6.78 -8.57
N VAL A 145 5.15 -6.15 -8.06
CA VAL A 145 4.26 -5.27 -8.83
C VAL A 145 4.20 -3.89 -8.16
N LEU A 146 4.50 -2.84 -8.91
CA LEU A 146 4.32 -1.47 -8.45
C LEU A 146 2.85 -1.08 -8.61
N GLY A 147 2.14 -1.02 -7.49
CA GLY A 147 0.78 -0.50 -7.42
C GLY A 147 0.74 1.03 -7.36
N THR A 148 -0.46 1.57 -7.36
CA THR A 148 -0.74 2.98 -7.07
C THR A 148 -1.63 3.09 -5.84
N THR A 149 -2.10 4.29 -5.52
CA THR A 149 -3.08 4.49 -4.45
C THR A 149 -4.49 4.00 -4.80
N THR A 150 -4.75 3.66 -6.07
CA THR A 150 -6.07 3.29 -6.60
C THR A 150 -6.07 2.04 -7.46
N GLU A 151 -4.90 1.55 -7.90
CA GLU A 151 -4.79 0.42 -8.82
C GLU A 151 -3.70 -0.56 -8.36
N LEU A 152 -3.99 -1.85 -8.53
CA LEU A 152 -3.05 -2.93 -8.20
C LEU A 152 -2.05 -3.19 -9.31
N ASN A 153 -2.39 -2.83 -10.57
CA ASN A 153 -1.64 -3.20 -11.78
C ASN A 153 -1.51 -4.72 -11.95
N ILE A 154 -2.56 -5.44 -11.60
CA ILE A 154 -2.76 -6.87 -11.84
C ILE A 154 -3.98 -7.02 -12.76
N GLU A 155 -3.98 -8.03 -13.60
CA GLU A 155 -5.09 -8.33 -14.51
C GLU A 155 -6.39 -8.65 -13.75
N ASP A 156 -7.53 -8.27 -14.33
CA ASP A 156 -8.84 -8.59 -13.78
C ASP A 156 -9.06 -10.12 -13.78
N ASN A 157 -9.76 -10.63 -12.75
CA ASN A 157 -10.10 -12.04 -12.58
C ASN A 157 -8.88 -12.99 -12.68
N SER A 158 -7.72 -12.55 -12.19
CA SER A 158 -6.46 -13.28 -12.33
C SER A 158 -6.01 -13.99 -11.05
N VAL A 159 -6.49 -13.57 -9.86
CA VAL A 159 -6.03 -14.11 -8.58
C VAL A 159 -7.13 -14.88 -7.84
N ASP A 160 -6.72 -15.96 -7.17
CA ASP A 160 -7.60 -16.83 -6.37
C ASP A 160 -7.75 -16.27 -4.94
N CYS A 161 -6.71 -15.62 -4.43
CA CYS A 161 -6.68 -15.06 -3.10
C CYS A 161 -5.94 -13.71 -3.07
N VAL A 162 -6.49 -12.76 -2.33
CA VAL A 162 -5.80 -11.53 -1.92
C VAL A 162 -5.54 -11.62 -0.43
N LEU A 163 -4.30 -11.35 0.00
CA LEU A 163 -3.92 -11.17 1.39
C LEU A 163 -3.54 -9.72 1.62
N MET A 164 -4.09 -9.13 2.70
CA MET A 164 -3.64 -7.84 3.24
C MET A 164 -3.38 -8.00 4.74
N VAL A 165 -2.18 -7.66 5.19
CA VAL A 165 -1.81 -7.74 6.60
C VAL A 165 -1.34 -6.38 7.10
N ASP A 166 -2.13 -5.79 8.00
CA ASP A 166 -1.85 -4.51 8.66
C ASP A 166 -1.50 -3.40 7.64
N ALA A 167 -2.24 -3.33 6.53
CA ALA A 167 -1.98 -2.39 5.45
C ALA A 167 -3.21 -1.57 5.04
N TYR A 168 -4.42 -2.13 5.13
CA TYR A 168 -5.64 -1.48 4.64
C TYR A 168 -5.94 -0.15 5.35
N HIS A 169 -5.65 -0.05 6.64
CA HIS A 169 -5.86 1.18 7.41
C HIS A 169 -5.02 2.37 6.89
N GLU A 170 -3.97 2.11 6.10
CA GLU A 170 -3.09 3.12 5.48
C GLU A 170 -3.54 3.52 4.06
N PHE A 171 -4.51 2.85 3.46
CA PHE A 171 -4.93 3.15 2.08
C PHE A 171 -5.58 4.52 2.00
N SER A 172 -4.95 5.44 1.26
CA SER A 172 -5.47 6.80 1.05
C SER A 172 -6.73 6.84 0.17
N HIS A 173 -6.99 5.78 -0.60
CA HIS A 173 -8.15 5.60 -1.46
C HIS A 173 -8.76 4.20 -1.28
N PRO A 174 -9.31 3.90 -0.06
CA PRO A 174 -9.76 2.55 0.27
C PRO A 174 -10.90 2.05 -0.62
N LYS A 175 -11.80 2.93 -1.11
CA LYS A 175 -12.88 2.53 -2.02
C LYS A 175 -12.34 2.09 -3.38
N GLU A 176 -11.51 2.92 -4.00
CA GLU A 176 -10.93 2.67 -5.31
C GLU A 176 -10.01 1.43 -5.28
N MET A 177 -9.20 1.31 -4.23
CA MET A 177 -8.35 0.14 -4.05
C MET A 177 -9.17 -1.13 -3.80
N GLY A 178 -10.25 -1.04 -3.01
CA GLY A 178 -11.18 -2.15 -2.80
C GLY A 178 -11.87 -2.58 -4.10
N ASP A 179 -12.23 -1.62 -4.98
CA ASP A 179 -12.77 -1.91 -6.30
C ASP A 179 -11.71 -2.59 -7.20
N ALA A 180 -10.45 -2.18 -7.12
CA ALA A 180 -9.35 -2.83 -7.84
C ALA A 180 -9.12 -4.28 -7.33
N ILE A 181 -9.21 -4.50 -6.02
CA ILE A 181 -9.16 -5.85 -5.42
C ILE A 181 -10.32 -6.71 -5.93
N TYR A 182 -11.55 -6.16 -5.93
CA TYR A 182 -12.71 -6.86 -6.46
C TYR A 182 -12.52 -7.27 -7.91
N ARG A 183 -11.98 -6.38 -8.76
CA ARG A 183 -11.71 -6.71 -10.16
C ARG A 183 -10.65 -7.81 -10.32
N ALA A 184 -9.54 -7.72 -9.56
CA ALA A 184 -8.44 -8.67 -9.65
C ALA A 184 -8.83 -10.10 -9.21
N LEU A 185 -9.72 -10.22 -8.21
CA LEU A 185 -10.22 -11.51 -7.75
C LEU A 185 -11.03 -12.22 -8.83
N LYS A 186 -10.80 -13.53 -9.01
CA LYS A 186 -11.68 -14.41 -9.78
C LYS A 186 -13.05 -14.50 -9.11
N PRO A 187 -14.15 -14.80 -9.84
CA PRO A 187 -15.40 -15.23 -9.23
C PRO A 187 -15.15 -16.37 -8.22
N GLY A 188 -15.73 -16.29 -7.03
CA GLY A 188 -15.47 -17.22 -5.92
C GLY A 188 -14.09 -17.07 -5.25
N GLY A 189 -13.23 -16.16 -5.73
CA GLY A 189 -11.96 -15.82 -5.09
C GLY A 189 -12.17 -15.08 -3.76
N LYS A 190 -11.17 -15.10 -2.88
CA LYS A 190 -11.29 -14.55 -1.53
C LYS A 190 -10.29 -13.45 -1.23
N LEU A 191 -10.73 -12.47 -0.44
CA LEU A 191 -9.88 -11.54 0.26
C LEU A 191 -9.75 -11.99 1.72
N VAL A 192 -8.52 -12.12 2.21
CA VAL A 192 -8.20 -12.29 3.62
C VAL A 192 -7.60 -10.99 4.13
N LEU A 193 -8.33 -10.32 5.02
CA LEU A 193 -7.94 -9.06 5.64
C LEU A 193 -7.53 -9.30 7.09
N ILE A 194 -6.29 -8.99 7.39
CA ILE A 194 -5.72 -9.06 8.74
C ILE A 194 -5.46 -7.64 9.22
N GLU A 195 -6.06 -7.27 10.36
CA GLU A 195 -5.90 -5.93 10.95
C GLU A 195 -5.87 -6.01 12.48
N TYR A 196 -5.04 -5.18 13.12
CA TYR A 196 -5.00 -5.10 14.57
C TYR A 196 -6.35 -4.68 15.15
N ARG A 197 -6.79 -5.36 16.24
CA ARG A 197 -8.09 -5.13 16.85
C ARG A 197 -8.19 -3.76 17.50
N MET A 198 -9.11 -2.93 17.00
CA MET A 198 -9.44 -1.65 17.63
C MET A 198 -10.17 -1.85 18.96
N GLU A 199 -10.94 -2.93 19.08
CA GLU A 199 -11.75 -3.27 20.24
C GLU A 199 -10.89 -3.64 21.46
N ASP A 200 -9.65 -4.10 21.24
CA ASP A 200 -8.75 -4.47 22.31
C ASP A 200 -7.80 -3.31 22.66
N PRO A 201 -7.98 -2.69 23.85
CA PRO A 201 -7.11 -1.61 24.30
C PRO A 201 -5.69 -2.09 24.68
N LEU A 202 -5.49 -3.40 24.89
CA LEU A 202 -4.20 -3.98 25.26
C LEU A 202 -3.30 -4.24 24.06
N VAL A 203 -3.82 -4.21 22.83
CA VAL A 203 -2.99 -4.31 21.63
C VAL A 203 -2.13 -3.04 21.51
N PRO A 204 -0.78 -3.14 21.60
CA PRO A 204 0.14 -2.01 21.76
C PRO A 204 0.44 -1.31 20.41
N ILE A 205 -0.60 -1.04 19.64
CA ILE A 205 -0.53 -0.40 18.31
C ILE A 205 -1.26 0.93 18.38
N LYS A 206 -0.78 1.93 17.64
CA LYS A 206 -1.39 3.25 17.55
C LYS A 206 -2.84 3.14 17.06
N LYS A 207 -3.72 4.01 17.57
CA LYS A 207 -5.16 3.93 17.34
C LYS A 207 -5.53 3.90 15.85
N LEU A 208 -4.93 4.74 15.00
CA LEU A 208 -5.25 4.78 13.57
C LEU A 208 -4.68 3.61 12.76
N HIS A 209 -3.75 2.84 13.35
CA HIS A 209 -3.22 1.59 12.78
C HIS A 209 -3.96 0.35 13.30
N LYS A 210 -5.17 0.53 13.81
CA LYS A 210 -6.11 -0.53 14.20
C LYS A 210 -7.42 -0.36 13.47
N MET A 211 -8.08 -1.46 13.18
CA MET A 211 -9.43 -1.46 12.61
C MET A 211 -10.39 -2.22 13.52
N SER A 212 -11.63 -1.72 13.65
CA SER A 212 -12.68 -2.55 14.22
C SER A 212 -13.24 -3.52 13.17
N GLU A 213 -13.65 -4.71 13.60
CA GLU A 213 -14.30 -5.67 12.73
C GLU A 213 -15.47 -5.05 11.97
N LYS A 214 -16.35 -4.35 12.69
CA LYS A 214 -17.51 -3.67 12.13
C LYS A 214 -17.14 -2.65 11.05
N GLN A 215 -16.06 -1.88 11.25
CA GLN A 215 -15.62 -0.88 10.28
C GLN A 215 -15.02 -1.57 9.04
N SER A 216 -14.21 -2.59 9.23
CA SER A 216 -13.61 -3.37 8.14
C SER A 216 -14.68 -4.03 7.27
N ILE A 217 -15.66 -4.69 7.88
CA ILE A 217 -16.80 -5.31 7.15
C ILE A 217 -17.54 -4.24 6.34
N ARG A 218 -17.85 -3.09 6.96
CA ARG A 218 -18.58 -2.02 6.28
C ARG A 218 -17.83 -1.45 5.08
N GLU A 219 -16.52 -1.20 5.22
CA GLU A 219 -15.71 -0.61 4.16
C GLU A 219 -15.47 -1.60 3.01
N ILE A 220 -15.13 -2.84 3.32
CA ILE A 220 -14.87 -3.89 2.31
C ILE A 220 -16.16 -4.30 1.59
N SER A 221 -17.27 -4.47 2.30
CA SER A 221 -18.54 -4.84 1.66
C SER A 221 -19.08 -3.76 0.71
N ALA A 222 -18.68 -2.50 0.91
CA ALA A 222 -19.05 -1.41 -0.02
C ALA A 222 -18.40 -1.54 -1.41
N THR A 223 -17.44 -2.46 -1.59
CA THR A 223 -16.80 -2.77 -2.87
C THR A 223 -17.46 -3.93 -3.62
N GLY A 224 -18.49 -4.55 -3.04
CA GLY A 224 -19.18 -5.72 -3.59
C GLY A 224 -18.67 -7.06 -3.08
N LEU A 225 -17.59 -7.07 -2.29
CA LEU A 225 -17.14 -8.28 -1.60
C LEU A 225 -18.10 -8.64 -0.46
N VAL A 226 -18.35 -9.92 -0.27
CA VAL A 226 -19.26 -10.44 0.76
C VAL A 226 -18.44 -10.95 1.93
N TRP A 227 -18.70 -10.45 3.14
CA TRP A 227 -18.12 -10.98 4.37
C TRP A 227 -18.65 -12.39 4.64
N GLU A 228 -17.73 -13.33 4.87
CA GLU A 228 -18.04 -14.73 5.15
C GLU A 228 -17.92 -15.03 6.65
N GLU A 229 -16.76 -14.72 7.22
CA GLU A 229 -16.46 -15.02 8.62
C GLU A 229 -15.29 -14.20 9.17
N THR A 230 -15.19 -14.17 10.47
CA THR A 230 -14.02 -13.69 11.21
C THR A 230 -13.52 -14.81 12.13
N LEU A 231 -12.28 -15.27 11.90
CA LEU A 231 -11.65 -16.30 12.72
C LEU A 231 -10.95 -15.68 13.93
N SER A 232 -11.25 -16.15 15.13
CA SER A 232 -10.60 -15.72 16.38
C SER A 232 -9.35 -16.54 16.68
N VAL A 233 -8.45 -16.68 15.70
CA VAL A 233 -7.26 -17.54 15.78
C VAL A 233 -5.97 -16.79 16.08
N LEU A 234 -5.95 -15.46 15.87
CA LEU A 234 -4.78 -14.63 16.07
C LEU A 234 -4.83 -13.89 17.42
N PRO A 235 -3.70 -13.67 18.09
CA PRO A 235 -3.69 -13.05 19.42
C PRO A 235 -4.08 -11.56 19.41
N GLN A 236 -3.69 -10.81 18.37
CA GLN A 236 -3.82 -9.35 18.35
C GLN A 236 -4.64 -8.82 17.16
N GLN A 237 -4.86 -9.63 16.13
CA GLN A 237 -5.51 -9.20 14.89
C GLN A 237 -6.84 -9.91 14.66
N HIS A 238 -7.71 -9.26 13.89
CA HIS A 238 -8.81 -9.92 13.22
C HIS A 238 -8.28 -10.72 12.03
N PHE A 239 -8.84 -11.89 11.78
CA PHE A 239 -8.65 -12.65 10.54
C PHE A 239 -10.01 -12.70 9.85
N MET A 240 -10.23 -11.80 8.90
CA MET A 240 -11.52 -11.63 8.23
C MET A 240 -11.47 -12.17 6.81
N VAL A 241 -12.45 -12.97 6.44
CA VAL A 241 -12.57 -13.57 5.11
C VAL A 241 -13.75 -12.94 4.38
N PHE A 242 -13.49 -12.48 3.17
CA PHE A 242 -14.49 -12.00 2.25
C PHE A 242 -14.39 -12.77 0.93
N SER A 243 -15.49 -12.94 0.21
CA SER A 243 -15.53 -13.59 -1.10
C SER A 243 -16.04 -12.64 -2.18
N LYS A 244 -15.56 -12.84 -3.42
CA LYS A 244 -16.18 -12.28 -4.60
C LYS A 244 -17.31 -13.23 -5.03
N PRO A 245 -18.57 -12.75 -5.17
CA PRO A 245 -19.67 -13.57 -5.68
C PRO A 245 -19.33 -14.19 -7.05
N ASN A 246 -19.93 -15.39 -7.33
CA ASN A 246 -19.79 -16.07 -8.61
C ASN A 246 -20.50 -15.33 -9.75
#